data_baae3aa99f763d8c031a8a5209e10939
#
_entry.id   baae3aa99f763d8c031a8a5209e10939
#
_cell.length_a   1.000
_cell.length_b   1.000
_cell.length_c   1.000
_cell.angle_alpha   90.00
_cell.angle_beta   90.00
_cell.angle_gamma   90.00
#
_symmetry.space_group_name_H-M   'P 1'
#
loop_
_entity.id
_entity.type
_entity.pdbx_description
1 polymer ?
#
loop_
_entity_poly.entity_id
_entity_poly.type
_entity_poly.pdbx_seq_one_letter_code
_entity_poly.pdbx_strand_id
1 'polypeptide(L)'
;MEKDLGDRGNCENLIPLYESNFEANQADGKWLSRAMNRLYGKACDDSPLFVRIVEKKNELEPNASTAYYLGTIKDKQGNSSEAIVFYNQAIELETDSYEKAKILFRIATNFRKNGLFSRARSYYMQALGFNPSMGRSYLAIAQMYASSAKNCGNDNFSQRAVYWLASKEAMKASRVDGTLKSAAIKSSKNYEAKAPQKSEIFSSGREGEVIDISCWINKSVKVPNL
;
A
#
# COMPACT_ATOMS: atom_id res chain seq x y z
N MET A 1 -22.21 -20.13 -17.21
CA MET A 1 -23.13 -19.07 -16.76
C MET A 1 -22.41 -17.89 -16.03
N GLU A 2 -21.16 -17.58 -16.41
CA GLU A 2 -20.31 -16.55 -15.72
C GLU A 2 -19.87 -15.36 -16.62
N LYS A 3 -20.35 -15.29 -17.87
CA LYS A 3 -19.85 -14.30 -18.86
C LYS A 3 -20.66 -12.99 -18.93
N ASP A 4 -21.75 -12.83 -18.17
CA ASP A 4 -22.71 -11.74 -18.37
C ASP A 4 -22.89 -10.80 -17.16
N LEU A 5 -21.83 -10.60 -16.36
CA LEU A 5 -21.86 -9.79 -15.12
C LEU A 5 -21.14 -8.44 -15.25
N GLY A 6 -21.12 -7.80 -16.43
CA GLY A 6 -20.51 -6.47 -16.61
C GLY A 6 -20.97 -5.48 -15.51
N ASP A 7 -22.14 -4.89 -15.65
CA ASP A 7 -22.71 -3.92 -14.68
C ASP A 7 -23.38 -4.57 -13.46
N ARG A 8 -23.63 -5.88 -13.48
CA ARG A 8 -24.28 -6.63 -12.39
C ARG A 8 -23.31 -7.12 -11.31
N GLY A 9 -22.02 -6.86 -11.45
CA GLY A 9 -20.98 -7.32 -10.52
C GLY A 9 -20.70 -6.36 -9.36
N ASN A 10 -21.69 -5.64 -8.83
CA ASN A 10 -21.59 -4.82 -7.63
C ASN A 10 -21.95 -5.61 -6.36
N CYS A 11 -21.72 -5.03 -5.19
CA CYS A 11 -21.96 -5.69 -3.91
C CYS A 11 -23.43 -6.03 -3.69
N GLU A 12 -24.35 -5.19 -4.17
CA GLU A 12 -25.81 -5.37 -4.03
C GLU A 12 -26.29 -6.66 -4.71
N ASN A 13 -25.66 -7.06 -5.81
CA ASN A 13 -25.99 -8.26 -6.55
C ASN A 13 -25.16 -9.47 -6.13
N LEU A 14 -23.88 -9.26 -5.82
CA LEU A 14 -22.95 -10.35 -5.49
C LEU A 14 -23.21 -10.93 -4.10
N ILE A 15 -23.49 -10.08 -3.10
CA ILE A 15 -23.70 -10.55 -1.73
C ILE A 15 -24.91 -11.49 -1.65
N PRO A 16 -26.14 -11.13 -2.11
CA PRO A 16 -27.27 -12.04 -2.08
C PRO A 16 -27.04 -13.32 -2.89
N LEU A 17 -26.35 -13.23 -4.04
CA LEU A 17 -26.04 -14.39 -4.87
C LEU A 17 -25.16 -15.39 -4.13
N TYR A 18 -24.10 -14.93 -3.49
CA TYR A 18 -23.21 -15.82 -2.74
C TYR A 18 -23.81 -16.25 -1.41
N GLU A 19 -24.62 -15.42 -0.73
CA GLU A 19 -25.32 -15.77 0.51
C GLU A 19 -26.27 -16.96 0.28
N SER A 20 -27.09 -16.91 -0.78
CA SER A 20 -28.05 -17.99 -1.11
C SER A 20 -27.38 -19.32 -1.47
N ASN A 21 -26.08 -19.28 -1.88
CA ASN A 21 -25.34 -20.48 -2.27
C ASN A 21 -24.32 -20.92 -1.21
N PHE A 22 -24.14 -20.18 -0.12
CA PHE A 22 -23.07 -20.42 0.84
C PHE A 22 -23.19 -21.79 1.53
N GLU A 23 -24.37 -22.10 2.09
CA GLU A 23 -24.59 -23.34 2.84
C GLU A 23 -24.32 -24.58 1.99
N ALA A 24 -24.74 -24.57 0.71
CA ALA A 24 -24.52 -25.68 -0.20
C ALA A 24 -23.06 -25.84 -0.64
N ASN A 25 -22.25 -24.78 -0.52
CA ASN A 25 -20.89 -24.76 -1.04
C ASN A 25 -19.83 -24.53 0.03
N GLN A 26 -20.17 -24.48 1.30
CA GLN A 26 -19.22 -24.22 2.40
C GLN A 26 -18.12 -25.27 2.56
N ALA A 27 -18.28 -26.45 1.96
CA ALA A 27 -17.25 -27.50 1.90
C ALA A 27 -16.43 -27.50 0.57
N ASP A 28 -16.81 -26.67 -0.40
CA ASP A 28 -16.10 -26.54 -1.69
C ASP A 28 -15.03 -25.44 -1.60
N GLY A 29 -13.78 -25.83 -1.35
CA GLY A 29 -12.65 -24.91 -1.26
C GLY A 29 -12.42 -24.09 -2.53
N LYS A 30 -12.79 -24.60 -3.72
CA LYS A 30 -12.66 -23.87 -5.00
C LYS A 30 -13.74 -22.81 -5.12
N TRP A 31 -14.96 -23.13 -4.73
CA TRP A 31 -16.05 -22.16 -4.72
C TRP A 31 -15.78 -21.03 -3.73
N LEU A 32 -15.36 -21.36 -2.50
CA LEU A 32 -14.99 -20.39 -1.49
C LEU A 32 -13.86 -19.45 -1.98
N SER A 33 -12.83 -19.99 -2.66
CA SER A 33 -11.76 -19.18 -3.23
C SER A 33 -12.25 -18.21 -4.30
N ARG A 34 -13.13 -18.66 -5.19
CA ARG A 34 -13.73 -17.78 -6.23
C ARG A 34 -14.58 -16.68 -5.62
N ALA A 35 -15.45 -17.04 -4.66
CA ALA A 35 -16.33 -16.10 -3.95
C ALA A 35 -15.49 -15.04 -3.21
N MET A 36 -14.52 -15.46 -2.43
CA MET A 36 -13.57 -14.61 -1.69
C MET A 36 -12.86 -13.59 -2.61
N ASN A 37 -12.24 -14.09 -3.68
CA ASN A 37 -11.49 -13.23 -4.61
C ASN A 37 -12.41 -12.25 -5.33
N ARG A 38 -13.62 -12.67 -5.68
CA ARG A 38 -14.58 -11.81 -6.40
C ARG A 38 -15.15 -10.72 -5.49
N LEU A 39 -15.57 -11.06 -4.28
CA LEU A 39 -16.07 -10.09 -3.31
C LEU A 39 -14.98 -9.07 -2.96
N TYR A 40 -13.75 -9.52 -2.70
CA TYR A 40 -12.63 -8.63 -2.42
C TYR A 40 -12.30 -7.73 -3.62
N GLY A 41 -12.26 -8.29 -4.83
CA GLY A 41 -11.97 -7.53 -6.06
C GLY A 41 -13.00 -6.46 -6.41
N LYS A 42 -14.22 -6.58 -5.86
CA LYS A 42 -15.32 -5.61 -6.02
C LYS A 42 -15.51 -4.72 -4.80
N ALA A 43 -14.57 -4.74 -3.84
CA ALA A 43 -14.64 -4.01 -2.59
C ALA A 43 -15.89 -4.33 -1.73
N CYS A 44 -16.37 -5.59 -1.79
CA CYS A 44 -17.47 -6.10 -0.97
C CYS A 44 -16.98 -6.82 0.31
N ASP A 45 -15.75 -6.54 0.70
CA ASP A 45 -15.03 -7.18 1.79
C ASP A 45 -15.40 -6.62 3.18
N ASP A 46 -16.36 -5.71 3.25
CA ASP A 46 -16.99 -5.25 4.50
C ASP A 46 -18.22 -6.08 4.89
N SER A 47 -18.69 -6.99 4.01
CA SER A 47 -19.88 -7.77 4.26
C SER A 47 -19.65 -8.90 5.28
N PRO A 48 -20.62 -9.21 6.15
CA PRO A 48 -20.55 -10.39 7.04
C PRO A 48 -20.33 -11.69 6.27
N LEU A 49 -20.89 -11.80 5.07
CA LEU A 49 -20.69 -12.94 4.19
C LEU A 49 -19.22 -13.14 3.81
N PHE A 50 -18.50 -12.04 3.49
CA PHE A 50 -17.08 -12.14 3.16
C PHE A 50 -16.28 -12.71 4.33
N VAL A 51 -16.55 -12.27 5.55
CA VAL A 51 -15.91 -12.79 6.76
C VAL A 51 -16.14 -14.31 6.88
N ARG A 52 -17.40 -14.76 6.78
CA ARG A 52 -17.76 -16.18 6.84
C ARG A 52 -17.06 -17.02 5.77
N ILE A 53 -17.00 -16.51 4.54
CA ILE A 53 -16.31 -17.19 3.42
C ILE A 53 -14.83 -17.34 3.72
N VAL A 54 -14.15 -16.27 4.19
CA VAL A 54 -12.72 -16.29 4.49
C VAL A 54 -12.42 -17.24 5.65
N GLU A 55 -13.19 -17.16 6.74
CA GLU A 55 -13.05 -18.04 7.89
C GLU A 55 -13.23 -19.51 7.49
N LYS A 56 -14.31 -19.81 6.74
CA LYS A 56 -14.58 -21.18 6.29
C LYS A 56 -13.50 -21.71 5.33
N LYS A 57 -13.02 -20.87 4.42
CA LYS A 57 -11.91 -21.25 3.53
C LYS A 57 -10.62 -21.50 4.32
N ASN A 58 -10.34 -20.68 5.34
CA ASN A 58 -9.16 -20.86 6.18
C ASN A 58 -9.24 -22.12 7.07
N GLU A 59 -10.44 -22.50 7.53
CA GLU A 59 -10.64 -23.77 8.24
C GLU A 59 -10.33 -24.97 7.36
N LEU A 60 -10.75 -24.95 6.09
CA LEU A 60 -10.54 -26.05 5.15
C LEU A 60 -9.09 -26.13 4.64
N GLU A 61 -8.55 -24.99 4.25
CA GLU A 61 -7.26 -24.92 3.55
C GLU A 61 -6.54 -23.60 3.92
N PRO A 62 -5.86 -23.53 5.08
CA PRO A 62 -5.07 -22.36 5.44
C PRO A 62 -4.00 -22.06 4.37
N ASN A 63 -3.96 -20.84 3.89
CA ASN A 63 -2.96 -20.39 2.91
C ASN A 63 -2.67 -18.90 3.01
N ALA A 64 -1.67 -18.42 2.28
CA ALA A 64 -1.25 -17.03 2.30
C ALA A 64 -2.40 -16.04 1.99
N SER A 65 -3.29 -16.38 1.08
CA SER A 65 -4.43 -15.52 0.73
C SER A 65 -5.46 -15.44 1.86
N THR A 66 -5.83 -16.57 2.48
CA THR A 66 -6.77 -16.58 3.60
C THR A 66 -6.22 -15.86 4.80
N ALA A 67 -4.95 -16.08 5.14
CA ALA A 67 -4.27 -15.36 6.22
C ALA A 67 -4.24 -13.84 5.94
N TYR A 68 -3.90 -13.42 4.71
CA TYR A 68 -3.94 -12.01 4.33
C TYR A 68 -5.33 -11.38 4.52
N TYR A 69 -6.39 -12.06 4.09
CA TYR A 69 -7.75 -11.53 4.24
C TYR A 69 -8.21 -11.49 5.70
N LEU A 70 -7.86 -12.50 6.53
CA LEU A 70 -8.10 -12.44 7.97
C LEU A 70 -7.41 -11.24 8.61
N GLY A 71 -6.16 -10.98 8.24
CA GLY A 71 -5.46 -9.77 8.67
C GLY A 71 -6.20 -8.48 8.27
N THR A 72 -6.71 -8.41 7.04
CA THR A 72 -7.50 -7.26 6.57
C THR A 72 -8.80 -7.09 7.36
N ILE A 73 -9.51 -8.18 7.64
CA ILE A 73 -10.74 -8.17 8.46
C ILE A 73 -10.44 -7.64 9.86
N LYS A 74 -9.39 -8.17 10.51
CA LYS A 74 -8.99 -7.74 11.86
C LYS A 74 -8.58 -6.27 11.91
N ASP A 75 -7.88 -5.79 10.87
CA ASP A 75 -7.48 -4.38 10.77
C ASP A 75 -8.70 -3.44 10.65
N LYS A 76 -9.69 -3.83 9.85
CA LYS A 76 -10.96 -3.10 9.73
C LYS A 76 -11.79 -3.09 11.03
N GLN A 77 -11.69 -4.16 11.83
CA GLN A 77 -12.30 -4.25 13.16
C GLN A 77 -11.56 -3.45 14.24
N GLY A 78 -10.44 -2.80 13.91
CA GLY A 78 -9.60 -2.06 14.84
C GLY A 78 -8.62 -2.94 15.64
N ASN A 79 -8.58 -4.24 15.38
CA ASN A 79 -7.72 -5.21 16.07
C ASN A 79 -6.35 -5.31 15.40
N SER A 80 -5.60 -4.20 15.37
CA SER A 80 -4.32 -4.12 14.64
C SER A 80 -3.27 -5.15 15.11
N SER A 81 -3.30 -5.57 16.37
CA SER A 81 -2.37 -6.59 16.87
C SER A 81 -2.65 -7.96 16.26
N GLU A 82 -3.91 -8.38 16.21
CA GLU A 82 -4.31 -9.63 15.55
C GLU A 82 -4.08 -9.57 14.05
N ALA A 83 -4.36 -8.41 13.42
CA ALA A 83 -4.09 -8.19 12.01
C ALA A 83 -2.63 -8.45 11.64
N ILE A 84 -1.68 -7.97 12.48
CA ILE A 84 -0.24 -8.19 12.26
C ILE A 84 0.10 -9.69 12.34
N VAL A 85 -0.50 -10.45 13.26
CA VAL A 85 -0.27 -11.90 13.35
C VAL A 85 -0.67 -12.60 12.06
N PHE A 86 -1.86 -12.31 11.53
CA PHE A 86 -2.32 -12.89 10.27
C PHE A 86 -1.52 -12.40 9.05
N TYR A 87 -1.07 -11.16 9.04
CA TYR A 87 -0.20 -10.67 7.97
C TYR A 87 1.16 -11.37 7.97
N ASN A 88 1.75 -11.60 9.14
CA ASN A 88 2.99 -12.37 9.25
C ASN A 88 2.79 -13.81 8.79
N GLN A 89 1.70 -14.46 9.19
CA GLN A 89 1.34 -15.79 8.71
C GLN A 89 1.20 -15.83 7.18
N ALA A 90 0.57 -14.83 6.57
CA ALA A 90 0.47 -14.73 5.12
C ALA A 90 1.84 -14.64 4.44
N ILE A 91 2.77 -13.88 5.00
CA ILE A 91 4.14 -13.73 4.49
C ILE A 91 4.92 -15.04 4.65
N GLU A 92 4.75 -15.75 5.74
CA GLU A 92 5.43 -17.03 6.01
C GLU A 92 4.93 -18.14 5.09
N LEU A 93 3.61 -18.22 4.87
CA LEU A 93 2.98 -19.23 4.01
C LEU A 93 3.25 -19.01 2.53
N GLU A 94 3.63 -17.80 2.09
CA GLU A 94 3.96 -17.54 0.70
C GLU A 94 5.42 -17.91 0.43
N THR A 95 5.65 -18.74 -0.55
CA THR A 95 7.00 -19.20 -0.94
C THR A 95 7.55 -18.51 -2.18
N ASP A 96 6.67 -18.07 -3.08
CA ASP A 96 7.08 -17.35 -4.28
C ASP A 96 7.44 -15.90 -3.92
N SER A 97 8.66 -15.48 -4.26
CA SER A 97 9.17 -14.14 -3.93
C SER A 97 8.35 -13.02 -4.57
N TYR A 98 7.87 -13.21 -5.79
CA TYR A 98 7.07 -12.20 -6.47
C TYR A 98 5.68 -12.04 -5.82
N GLU A 99 5.02 -13.15 -5.49
CA GLU A 99 3.73 -13.14 -4.77
C GLU A 99 3.91 -12.61 -3.34
N LYS A 100 4.99 -12.97 -2.65
CA LYS A 100 5.35 -12.41 -1.34
C LYS A 100 5.49 -10.90 -1.39
N ALA A 101 6.16 -10.36 -2.40
CA ALA A 101 6.25 -8.92 -2.61
C ALA A 101 4.88 -8.27 -2.83
N LYS A 102 3.97 -8.94 -3.52
CA LYS A 102 2.59 -8.46 -3.74
C LYS A 102 1.79 -8.43 -2.43
N ILE A 103 1.90 -9.45 -1.59
CA ILE A 103 1.26 -9.50 -0.27
C ILE A 103 1.78 -8.35 0.58
N LEU A 104 3.10 -8.19 0.70
CA LEU A 104 3.73 -7.10 1.45
C LEU A 104 3.29 -5.71 0.95
N PHE A 105 3.18 -5.53 -0.37
CA PHE A 105 2.67 -4.30 -0.96
C PHE A 105 1.22 -4.02 -0.57
N ARG A 106 0.36 -5.04 -0.53
CA ARG A 106 -1.05 -4.90 -0.13
C ARG A 106 -1.16 -4.54 1.35
N ILE A 107 -0.40 -5.21 2.23
CA ILE A 107 -0.31 -4.91 3.66
C ILE A 107 0.14 -3.45 3.85
N ALA A 108 1.20 -3.04 3.16
CA ALA A 108 1.67 -1.65 3.19
C ALA A 108 0.59 -0.65 2.78
N THR A 109 -0.20 -1.02 1.76
CA THR A 109 -1.29 -0.16 1.27
C THR A 109 -2.41 -0.02 2.31
N ASN A 110 -2.73 -1.08 3.06
CA ASN A 110 -3.70 -1.00 4.15
C ASN A 110 -3.19 -0.08 5.26
N PHE A 111 -1.95 -0.24 5.73
CA PHE A 111 -1.36 0.67 6.72
C PHE A 111 -1.31 2.12 6.22
N ARG A 112 -1.03 2.34 4.93
CA ARG A 112 -1.06 3.68 4.34
C ARG A 112 -2.46 4.29 4.36
N LYS A 113 -3.50 3.54 4.03
CA LYS A 113 -4.91 4.01 4.08
C LYS A 113 -5.31 4.43 5.49
N ASN A 114 -4.82 3.72 6.50
CA ASN A 114 -5.08 4.00 7.92
C ASN A 114 -4.14 5.08 8.51
N GLY A 115 -3.33 5.76 7.69
CA GLY A 115 -2.41 6.81 8.15
C GLY A 115 -1.17 6.30 8.89
N LEU A 116 -0.97 5.00 8.99
CA LEU A 116 0.16 4.38 9.70
C LEU A 116 1.42 4.32 8.80
N PHE A 117 1.88 5.51 8.40
CA PHE A 117 2.90 5.67 7.35
C PHE A 117 4.25 5.04 7.67
N SER A 118 4.68 5.04 8.93
CA SER A 118 5.93 4.38 9.33
C SER A 118 5.87 2.88 9.05
N ARG A 119 4.78 2.21 9.45
CA ARG A 119 4.55 0.78 9.17
C ARG A 119 4.40 0.53 7.67
N ALA A 120 3.62 1.35 6.99
CA ALA A 120 3.44 1.26 5.54
C ALA A 120 4.78 1.29 4.79
N ARG A 121 5.66 2.25 5.14
CA ARG A 121 7.01 2.33 4.56
C ARG A 121 7.82 1.06 4.81
N SER A 122 7.80 0.53 6.03
CA SER A 122 8.52 -0.71 6.36
C SER A 122 8.10 -1.87 5.46
N TYR A 123 6.79 -2.08 5.28
CA TYR A 123 6.27 -3.15 4.42
C TYR A 123 6.52 -2.89 2.92
N TYR A 124 6.46 -1.63 2.45
CA TYR A 124 6.88 -1.31 1.07
C TYR A 124 8.36 -1.61 0.83
N MET A 125 9.23 -1.32 1.80
CA MET A 125 10.66 -1.64 1.69
C MET A 125 10.91 -3.14 1.73
N GLN A 126 10.19 -3.90 2.54
CA GLN A 126 10.25 -5.37 2.53
C GLN A 126 9.78 -5.93 1.16
N ALA A 127 8.70 -5.38 0.59
CA ALA A 127 8.25 -5.76 -0.76
C ALA A 127 9.34 -5.54 -1.81
N LEU A 128 10.08 -4.43 -1.72
CA LEU A 128 11.23 -4.15 -2.58
C LEU A 128 12.42 -5.09 -2.35
N GLY A 129 12.57 -5.64 -1.15
CA GLY A 129 13.55 -6.68 -0.87
C GLY A 129 13.29 -7.98 -1.64
N PHE A 130 12.02 -8.35 -1.82
CA PHE A 130 11.62 -9.53 -2.60
C PHE A 130 11.44 -9.24 -4.10
N ASN A 131 11.05 -8.02 -4.46
CA ASN A 131 10.94 -7.58 -5.85
C ASN A 131 11.49 -6.14 -6.02
N PRO A 132 12.80 -5.99 -6.30
CA PRO A 132 13.43 -4.68 -6.45
C PRO A 132 12.86 -3.82 -7.59
N SER A 133 12.23 -4.42 -8.59
CA SER A 133 11.60 -3.72 -9.73
C SER A 133 10.17 -3.25 -9.45
N MET A 134 9.64 -3.43 -8.24
CA MET A 134 8.29 -2.98 -7.88
C MET A 134 8.23 -1.44 -7.70
N GLY A 135 8.33 -0.69 -8.81
CA GLY A 135 8.36 0.78 -8.82
C GLY A 135 7.20 1.45 -8.12
N ARG A 136 6.02 0.80 -8.11
CA ARG A 136 4.83 1.27 -7.37
C ARG A 136 5.07 1.44 -5.86
N SER A 137 5.97 0.66 -5.24
CA SER A 137 6.34 0.83 -3.83
C SER A 137 7.06 2.15 -3.60
N TYR A 138 8.00 2.51 -4.46
CA TYR A 138 8.68 3.81 -4.39
C TYR A 138 7.72 4.97 -4.63
N LEU A 139 6.78 4.86 -5.58
CA LEU A 139 5.76 5.91 -5.80
C LEU A 139 4.84 6.07 -4.60
N ALA A 140 4.45 4.97 -3.95
CA ALA A 140 3.63 5.03 -2.73
C ALA A 140 4.39 5.73 -1.59
N ILE A 141 5.68 5.43 -1.39
CA ILE A 141 6.53 6.10 -0.40
C ILE A 141 6.66 7.58 -0.73
N ALA A 142 6.92 7.94 -2.01
CA ALA A 142 6.99 9.33 -2.46
C ALA A 142 5.71 10.11 -2.13
N GLN A 143 4.55 9.50 -2.39
CA GLN A 143 3.26 10.10 -2.10
C GLN A 143 3.04 10.31 -0.60
N MET A 144 3.42 9.33 0.23
CA MET A 144 3.34 9.47 1.70
C MET A 144 4.23 10.60 2.20
N TYR A 145 5.46 10.73 1.71
CA TYR A 145 6.32 11.86 2.05
C TYR A 145 5.68 13.19 1.66
N ALA A 146 5.23 13.31 0.41
CA ALA A 146 4.61 14.54 -0.08
C ALA A 146 3.34 14.92 0.71
N SER A 147 2.51 13.95 1.09
CA SER A 147 1.30 14.22 1.89
C SER A 147 1.61 14.63 3.33
N SER A 148 2.78 14.28 3.84
CA SER A 148 3.22 14.60 5.20
C SER A 148 4.01 15.90 5.30
N ALA A 149 4.33 16.55 4.18
CA ALA A 149 5.24 17.71 4.14
C ALA A 149 4.87 18.79 5.15
N LYS A 150 3.58 19.15 5.25
CA LYS A 150 3.09 20.18 6.18
C LYS A 150 3.29 19.84 7.67
N ASN A 151 3.43 18.56 7.99
CA ASN A 151 3.56 18.05 9.36
C ASN A 151 4.99 17.60 9.69
N CYS A 152 5.92 17.79 8.76
CA CYS A 152 7.28 17.28 8.85
C CYS A 152 8.27 18.41 8.54
N GLY A 153 8.73 19.08 9.58
CA GLY A 153 9.67 20.22 9.49
C GLY A 153 9.26 21.33 10.43
N ASN A 154 10.25 22.03 10.96
CA ASN A 154 10.06 23.05 11.99
C ASN A 154 9.67 24.42 11.43
N ASP A 155 9.91 24.65 10.15
CA ASP A 155 9.60 25.88 9.43
C ASP A 155 9.08 25.56 8.01
N ASN A 156 8.58 26.56 7.31
CA ASN A 156 8.04 26.41 5.96
C ASN A 156 9.07 25.86 4.97
N PHE A 157 10.33 26.30 5.08
CA PHE A 157 11.41 25.82 4.21
C PHE A 157 11.64 24.32 4.42
N SER A 158 11.80 23.91 5.68
CA SER A 158 12.01 22.48 6.04
C SER A 158 10.81 21.61 5.67
N GLN A 159 9.58 22.10 5.84
CA GLN A 159 8.37 21.41 5.39
C GLN A 159 8.38 21.19 3.88
N ARG A 160 8.77 22.20 3.11
CA ARG A 160 8.89 22.09 1.66
C ARG A 160 10.09 21.26 1.21
N ALA A 161 11.16 21.20 1.99
CA ALA A 161 12.32 20.33 1.72
C ALA A 161 11.94 18.83 1.68
N VAL A 162 10.85 18.42 2.34
CA VAL A 162 10.29 17.06 2.24
C VAL A 162 9.96 16.66 0.80
N TYR A 163 9.61 17.62 -0.06
CA TYR A 163 9.32 17.32 -1.46
C TYR A 163 10.56 16.87 -2.24
N TRP A 164 11.79 17.25 -1.85
CA TRP A 164 12.99 16.69 -2.43
C TRP A 164 13.13 15.19 -2.12
N LEU A 165 12.77 14.76 -0.88
CA LEU A 165 12.73 13.32 -0.55
C LEU A 165 11.66 12.59 -1.38
N ALA A 166 10.48 13.19 -1.54
CA ALA A 166 9.42 12.63 -2.38
C ALA A 166 9.84 12.51 -3.85
N SER A 167 10.47 13.56 -4.40
CA SER A 167 11.03 13.54 -5.76
C SER A 167 12.06 12.41 -5.94
N LYS A 168 12.99 12.28 -4.99
CA LYS A 168 14.03 11.24 -5.01
C LYS A 168 13.43 9.83 -5.01
N GLU A 169 12.40 9.57 -4.22
CA GLU A 169 11.73 8.27 -4.23
C GLU A 169 10.96 8.04 -5.56
N ALA A 170 10.29 9.05 -6.11
CA ALA A 170 9.64 8.94 -7.41
C ALA A 170 10.65 8.64 -8.53
N MET A 171 11.83 9.27 -8.51
CA MET A 171 12.90 8.98 -9.47
C MET A 171 13.45 7.56 -9.35
N LYS A 172 13.48 6.96 -8.15
CA LYS A 172 13.83 5.53 -8.02
C LYS A 172 12.82 4.66 -8.77
N ALA A 173 11.51 4.94 -8.64
CA ALA A 173 10.48 4.20 -9.38
C ALA A 173 10.74 4.22 -10.89
N SER A 174 11.10 5.38 -11.45
CA SER A 174 11.37 5.52 -12.88
C SER A 174 12.58 4.71 -13.38
N ARG A 175 13.50 4.39 -12.48
CA ARG A 175 14.72 3.62 -12.81
C ARG A 175 14.51 2.11 -12.78
N VAL A 176 13.64 1.65 -11.88
CA VAL A 176 13.44 0.22 -11.62
C VAL A 176 12.24 -0.37 -12.37
N ASP A 177 11.30 0.48 -12.82
CA ASP A 177 10.07 0.06 -13.48
C ASP A 177 9.82 0.91 -14.73
N GLY A 178 10.15 0.35 -15.88
CA GLY A 178 9.98 1.00 -17.18
C GLY A 178 8.52 1.37 -17.50
N THR A 179 7.56 0.59 -16.99
CA THR A 179 6.13 0.83 -17.21
C THR A 179 5.63 2.07 -16.49
N LEU A 180 6.27 2.43 -15.38
CA LEU A 180 5.94 3.60 -14.57
C LEU A 180 6.83 4.82 -14.86
N LYS A 181 7.81 4.69 -15.76
CA LYS A 181 8.83 5.72 -16.00
C LYS A 181 8.24 7.11 -16.23
N SER A 182 7.29 7.23 -17.15
CA SER A 182 6.66 8.53 -17.48
C SER A 182 5.91 9.13 -16.28
N ALA A 183 5.08 8.32 -15.60
CA ALA A 183 4.31 8.75 -14.43
C ALA A 183 5.22 9.14 -13.25
N ALA A 184 6.30 8.37 -13.05
CA ALA A 184 7.27 8.62 -11.99
C ALA A 184 8.06 9.93 -12.22
N ILE A 185 8.51 10.18 -13.45
CA ILE A 185 9.18 11.44 -13.81
C ILE A 185 8.22 12.63 -13.65
N LYS A 186 6.96 12.49 -14.08
CA LYS A 186 5.95 13.54 -13.88
C LYS A 186 5.73 13.84 -12.39
N SER A 187 5.62 12.79 -11.57
CA SER A 187 5.47 12.95 -10.11
C SER A 187 6.68 13.63 -9.49
N SER A 188 7.91 13.22 -9.87
CA SER A 188 9.15 13.82 -9.41
C SER A 188 9.20 15.32 -9.71
N LYS A 189 8.93 15.72 -10.97
CA LYS A 189 8.89 17.15 -11.37
C LYS A 189 7.84 17.94 -10.58
N ASN A 190 6.66 17.35 -10.35
CA ASN A 190 5.62 18.00 -9.54
C ASN A 190 6.05 18.20 -8.09
N TYR A 191 6.83 17.28 -7.52
CA TYR A 191 7.38 17.45 -6.18
C TYR A 191 8.49 18.49 -6.17
N GLU A 192 9.41 18.49 -7.14
CA GLU A 192 10.46 19.51 -7.26
C GLU A 192 9.90 20.92 -7.38
N ALA A 193 8.80 21.10 -8.13
CA ALA A 193 8.13 22.39 -8.22
C ALA A 193 7.54 22.90 -6.88
N LYS A 194 7.28 22.01 -5.93
CA LYS A 194 6.79 22.35 -4.58
C LYS A 194 7.91 22.52 -3.55
N ALA A 195 9.09 22.01 -3.83
CA ALA A 195 10.27 22.16 -2.97
C ALA A 195 10.76 23.62 -2.98
N PRO A 196 11.62 24.03 -2.04
CA PRO A 196 12.25 25.34 -2.07
C PRO A 196 12.98 25.58 -3.39
N GLN A 197 12.73 26.72 -4.00
CA GLN A 197 13.34 27.09 -5.29
C GLN A 197 14.69 27.78 -5.09
N LYS A 198 15.49 27.91 -6.15
CA LYS A 198 16.84 28.51 -6.10
C LYS A 198 16.88 29.88 -5.43
N SER A 199 15.92 30.76 -5.75
CA SER A 199 15.81 32.08 -5.11
C SER A 199 15.57 31.99 -3.60
N GLU A 200 14.77 31.03 -3.15
CA GLU A 200 14.49 30.84 -1.72
C GLU A 200 15.71 30.24 -1.00
N ILE A 201 16.44 29.31 -1.65
CA ILE A 201 17.69 28.76 -1.11
C ILE A 201 18.70 29.89 -0.93
N PHE A 202 18.87 30.73 -1.94
CA PHE A 202 19.78 31.87 -1.89
C PHE A 202 19.41 32.85 -0.79
N SER A 203 18.14 33.29 -0.74
CA SER A 203 17.70 34.29 0.22
C SER A 203 17.71 33.78 1.66
N SER A 204 17.55 32.48 1.87
CA SER A 204 17.63 31.85 3.21
C SER A 204 19.06 31.57 3.69
N GLY A 205 20.05 31.61 2.80
CA GLY A 205 21.43 31.24 3.10
C GLY A 205 21.64 29.78 3.49
N ARG A 206 20.74 28.91 3.09
CA ARG A 206 20.71 27.48 3.53
C ARG A 206 21.35 26.53 2.50
N GLU A 207 22.08 27.05 1.53
CA GLU A 207 22.78 26.25 0.52
C GLU A 207 23.71 25.21 1.16
N GLY A 208 23.59 23.95 0.72
CA GLY A 208 24.40 22.84 1.22
C GLY A 208 24.06 22.37 2.64
N GLU A 209 23.14 23.05 3.35
CA GLU A 209 22.69 22.65 4.68
C GLU A 209 22.05 21.24 4.65
N VAL A 210 22.21 20.51 5.74
CA VAL A 210 21.53 19.23 5.96
C VAL A 210 20.35 19.47 6.90
N ILE A 211 19.14 19.25 6.41
CA ILE A 211 17.90 19.41 7.16
C ILE A 211 17.42 18.04 7.64
N ASP A 212 17.25 17.89 8.93
CA ASP A 212 16.69 16.69 9.53
C ASP A 212 15.15 16.77 9.56
N ILE A 213 14.54 15.82 8.89
CA ILE A 213 13.08 15.64 8.87
C ILE A 213 12.70 14.64 9.96
N SER A 214 12.44 15.15 11.15
CA SER A 214 12.32 14.40 12.40
C SER A 214 10.95 13.73 12.64
N CYS A 215 9.95 13.90 11.76
CA CYS A 215 8.68 13.19 11.86
C CYS A 215 8.85 11.67 11.58
N TRP A 216 7.75 10.96 11.33
CA TRP A 216 7.78 9.54 10.96
C TRP A 216 8.72 9.21 9.78
N ILE A 217 9.07 10.22 8.96
CA ILE A 217 10.01 10.09 7.82
C ILE A 217 11.40 9.76 8.34
N ASN A 218 11.86 10.44 9.39
CA ASN A 218 13.16 10.24 10.04
C ASN A 218 14.31 10.09 9.02
N LYS A 219 14.50 11.11 8.22
CA LYS A 219 15.54 11.20 7.17
C LYS A 219 16.07 12.62 7.08
N SER A 220 17.31 12.73 6.69
CA SER A 220 17.94 14.01 6.35
C SER A 220 17.83 14.28 4.86
N VAL A 221 17.76 15.54 4.51
CA VAL A 221 17.84 16.03 3.13
C VAL A 221 18.86 17.13 3.02
N LYS A 222 19.77 17.01 2.06
CA LYS A 222 20.73 18.07 1.76
C LYS A 222 20.10 19.08 0.82
N VAL A 223 20.15 20.36 1.20
CA VAL A 223 19.73 21.47 0.35
C VAL A 223 20.63 21.52 -0.87
N PRO A 224 20.10 21.63 -2.10
CA PRO A 224 20.91 21.71 -3.31
C PRO A 224 21.85 22.90 -3.28
N ASN A 225 23.03 22.73 -3.89
CA ASN A 225 23.91 23.84 -4.22
C ASN A 225 23.32 24.63 -5.41
N LEU A 226 23.56 25.95 -5.45
CA LEU A 226 23.04 26.86 -6.46
C LEU A 226 23.81 26.82 -7.78
#